data_2749012358612b8c8fb6e0318deeebe5
#
_entry.id   2749012358612b8c8fb6e0318deeebe5
#
_cell.length_a   1.000
_cell.length_b   1.000
_cell.length_c   1.000
_cell.angle_alpha   90.00
_cell.angle_beta   90.00
_cell.angle_gamma   90.00
#
_symmetry.space_group_name_H-M   'P 1'
#
loop_
_entity.id
_entity.type
_entity.pdbx_description
1 polymer ?
#
loop_
_entity_poly.entity_id
_entity_poly.type
_entity_poly.pdbx_seq_one_letter_code
_entity_poly.pdbx_strand_id
1 'polypeptide(L)'
;MKKDAPVFNFNCFRWSLYCDYISKIENNKIMRRLFVSLMLTLTAFIANAQPSAIAPHDYQQMLKKGIDVDWWGRSEKNKYGAYSETAVKRFAQQGIKHVRFRLHHYHFTDEDFKRLFSQINTCMQNNLIPIIAFSAKPYKENPNAEEHEKVVEWWKIMAERCKDLSPKVSFDLIVEPSDKVKKDVAELNSLYEDCVATIRKTNPKRIIFIAPPKLSHPEGLKNLKIPSMGNGYLMAEWHFYAAGPSKSNDKKRWTSGTAKEKQLIKKSIKVAVDWQKETAIYTWVGAWMPGDYNKGDNYSVKEQIEFASFMTQQLDKYGIPFAINSDDKFYDYQAEQWIPQYKDLLNTIFILMDE
;
A
#
# COMPACT_ATOMS: atom_id res chain seq x y z
N MET A 1 26.03 7.17 64.54
CA MET A 1 26.26 5.74 64.22
C MET A 1 25.13 5.28 63.30
N LYS A 2 25.38 5.26 61.99
CA LYS A 2 24.51 4.68 61.01
C LYS A 2 25.11 3.32 60.63
N LYS A 3 24.28 2.26 60.77
CA LYS A 3 24.67 0.90 60.39
C LYS A 3 24.35 0.73 58.92
N ASP A 4 25.36 0.42 58.10
CA ASP A 4 25.21 0.03 56.73
C ASP A 4 24.68 -1.42 56.62
N ALA A 5 23.62 -1.59 55.85
CA ALA A 5 23.08 -2.89 55.49
C ALA A 5 23.81 -3.46 54.27
N PRO A 6 24.10 -4.77 54.20
CA PRO A 6 24.80 -5.34 53.07
C PRO A 6 23.91 -5.42 51.83
N VAL A 7 24.37 -4.85 50.72
CA VAL A 7 23.76 -5.03 49.39
C VAL A 7 24.09 -6.45 48.90
N PHE A 8 23.10 -7.34 48.88
CA PHE A 8 23.21 -8.67 48.31
C PHE A 8 23.16 -8.56 46.77
N ASN A 9 24.26 -8.91 46.13
CA ASN A 9 24.44 -8.83 44.67
C ASN A 9 23.81 -10.09 44.01
N PHE A 10 22.54 -10.04 43.66
CA PHE A 10 21.75 -11.18 43.10
C PHE A 10 22.17 -11.57 41.67
N ASN A 11 22.99 -10.77 41.00
CA ASN A 11 23.36 -11.04 39.59
C ASN A 11 24.57 -12.01 39.45
N CYS A 12 25.51 -12.06 40.39
CA CYS A 12 26.64 -12.97 40.29
C CYS A 12 26.27 -14.46 40.45
N PHE A 13 25.28 -14.78 41.27
CA PHE A 13 24.91 -16.16 41.52
C PHE A 13 24.18 -16.83 40.32
N ARG A 14 23.45 -16.05 39.55
CA ARG A 14 22.75 -16.54 38.35
C ARG A 14 23.70 -16.85 37.19
N TRP A 15 24.75 -16.05 37.01
CA TRP A 15 25.77 -16.27 35.99
C TRP A 15 26.66 -17.48 36.27
N SER A 16 27.01 -17.72 37.53
CA SER A 16 27.80 -18.90 37.93
C SER A 16 27.03 -20.22 37.66
N LEU A 17 25.76 -20.29 37.97
CA LEU A 17 24.92 -21.48 37.69
C LEU A 17 24.74 -21.70 36.17
N TYR A 18 24.66 -20.66 35.39
CA TYR A 18 24.55 -20.75 33.95
C TYR A 18 25.83 -21.22 33.29
N CYS A 19 27.01 -20.74 33.75
CA CYS A 19 28.32 -21.18 33.28
C CYS A 19 28.57 -22.66 33.66
N ASP A 20 28.22 -23.11 34.87
CA ASP A 20 28.36 -24.49 35.27
C ASP A 20 27.43 -25.45 34.48
N TYR A 21 26.24 -24.98 34.10
CA TYR A 21 25.32 -25.74 33.28
C TYR A 21 25.84 -25.91 31.84
N ILE A 22 26.38 -24.85 31.24
CA ILE A 22 26.99 -24.89 29.91
C ILE A 22 28.22 -25.79 29.91
N SER A 23 29.12 -25.72 30.90
CA SER A 23 30.32 -26.54 30.98
C SER A 23 30.00 -28.04 31.11
N LYS A 24 28.88 -28.42 31.79
CA LYS A 24 28.38 -29.80 31.88
C LYS A 24 27.82 -30.30 30.55
N ILE A 25 27.21 -29.42 29.73
CA ILE A 25 26.77 -29.75 28.36
C ILE A 25 27.95 -29.97 27.43
N GLU A 26 29.00 -29.14 27.50
CA GLU A 26 30.20 -29.26 26.67
C GLU A 26 30.99 -30.54 26.93
N ASN A 27 31.06 -31.01 28.16
CA ASN A 27 31.80 -32.20 28.54
C ASN A 27 31.02 -33.53 28.34
N ASN A 28 29.72 -33.49 28.05
CA ASN A 28 28.91 -34.68 27.78
C ASN A 28 28.59 -34.77 26.28
N LYS A 29 29.30 -35.66 25.56
CA LYS A 29 29.10 -35.89 24.10
C LYS A 29 27.66 -36.18 23.70
N ILE A 30 26.87 -36.82 24.57
CA ILE A 30 25.45 -37.13 24.31
C ILE A 30 24.61 -35.86 24.44
N MET A 31 24.79 -35.11 25.53
CA MET A 31 24.07 -33.83 25.74
C MET A 31 24.38 -32.81 24.68
N ARG A 32 25.63 -32.71 24.24
CA ARG A 32 26.05 -31.83 23.13
C ARG A 32 25.37 -32.21 21.81
N ARG A 33 25.27 -33.52 21.49
CA ARG A 33 24.55 -34.00 20.29
C ARG A 33 23.05 -33.71 20.38
N LEU A 34 22.42 -33.88 21.54
CA LEU A 34 21.01 -33.54 21.73
C LEU A 34 20.76 -32.05 21.64
N PHE A 35 21.64 -31.22 22.20
CA PHE A 35 21.50 -29.76 22.14
C PHE A 35 21.71 -29.24 20.72
N VAL A 36 22.71 -29.75 19.98
CA VAL A 36 22.92 -29.40 18.57
C VAL A 36 21.74 -29.90 17.70
N SER A 37 21.24 -31.10 17.97
CA SER A 37 20.03 -31.61 17.26
C SER A 37 18.79 -30.78 17.57
N LEU A 38 18.58 -30.36 18.81
CA LEU A 38 17.46 -29.50 19.22
C LEU A 38 17.59 -28.09 18.61
N MET A 39 18.80 -27.53 18.59
CA MET A 39 19.06 -26.23 17.92
C MET A 39 18.85 -26.31 16.41
N LEU A 40 19.31 -27.40 15.76
CA LEU A 40 19.10 -27.62 14.33
C LEU A 40 17.62 -27.84 13.99
N THR A 41 16.86 -28.54 14.85
CA THR A 41 15.41 -28.68 14.65
C THR A 41 14.67 -27.36 14.93
N LEU A 42 15.08 -26.59 15.94
CA LEU A 42 14.50 -25.26 16.21
C LEU A 42 14.77 -24.28 15.07
N THR A 43 16.00 -24.26 14.53
CA THR A 43 16.34 -23.41 13.37
C THR A 43 15.60 -23.85 12.11
N ALA A 44 15.39 -25.15 11.88
CA ALA A 44 14.60 -25.66 10.76
C ALA A 44 13.09 -25.30 10.91
N PHE A 45 12.57 -25.27 12.14
CA PHE A 45 11.18 -24.83 12.41
C PHE A 45 11.00 -23.32 12.20
N ILE A 46 11.99 -22.51 12.58
CA ILE A 46 11.96 -21.05 12.37
C ILE A 46 12.15 -20.70 10.88
N ALA A 47 12.98 -21.46 10.16
CA ALA A 47 13.24 -21.23 8.74
C ALA A 47 12.02 -21.57 7.83
N ASN A 48 11.07 -22.39 8.31
CA ASN A 48 9.88 -22.80 7.54
C ASN A 48 8.59 -22.09 7.95
N ALA A 49 8.62 -21.16 8.89
CA ALA A 49 7.45 -20.35 9.20
C ALA A 49 7.24 -19.31 8.08
N GLN A 50 6.54 -19.70 7.03
CA GLN A 50 6.00 -18.71 6.08
C GLN A 50 5.24 -17.65 6.89
N PRO A 51 5.50 -16.34 6.64
CA PRO A 51 4.77 -15.29 7.35
C PRO A 51 3.28 -15.54 7.23
N SER A 52 2.56 -15.52 8.35
CA SER A 52 1.12 -15.76 8.36
C SER A 52 0.40 -14.78 7.43
N ALA A 53 -0.54 -15.29 6.64
CA ALA A 53 -1.37 -14.45 5.78
C ALA A 53 -2.12 -13.40 6.61
N ILE A 54 -2.32 -12.21 6.03
CA ILE A 54 -3.04 -11.11 6.67
C ILE A 54 -4.46 -11.10 6.10
N ALA A 55 -5.47 -11.19 6.96
CA ALA A 55 -6.86 -11.09 6.52
C ALA A 55 -7.17 -9.69 5.94
N PRO A 56 -8.06 -9.56 4.94
CA PRO A 56 -8.37 -8.26 4.33
C PRO A 56 -8.84 -7.19 5.31
N HIS A 57 -9.61 -7.55 6.33
CA HIS A 57 -9.99 -6.65 7.41
C HIS A 57 -8.77 -6.06 8.12
N ASP A 58 -7.86 -6.92 8.56
CA ASP A 58 -6.66 -6.49 9.29
C ASP A 58 -5.74 -5.69 8.38
N TYR A 59 -5.63 -6.11 7.11
CA TYR A 59 -4.86 -5.38 6.11
C TYR A 59 -5.42 -3.97 5.88
N GLN A 60 -6.75 -3.81 5.76
CA GLN A 60 -7.40 -2.51 5.66
C GLN A 60 -7.04 -1.62 6.85
N GLN A 61 -7.10 -2.15 8.08
CA GLN A 61 -6.75 -1.40 9.30
C GLN A 61 -5.26 -1.01 9.36
N MET A 62 -4.38 -1.81 8.77
CA MET A 62 -2.95 -1.53 8.73
C MET A 62 -2.60 -0.43 7.72
N LEU A 63 -3.33 -0.31 6.62
CA LEU A 63 -3.03 0.66 5.55
C LEU A 63 -3.15 2.12 6.04
N LYS A 64 -4.16 2.45 6.79
CA LYS A 64 -4.42 3.83 7.27
C LYS A 64 -4.25 4.87 6.16
N LYS A 65 -3.30 5.79 6.29
CA LYS A 65 -3.05 6.91 5.39
C LYS A 65 -1.74 6.70 4.62
N GLY A 66 -1.75 6.86 3.32
CA GLY A 66 -0.63 6.58 2.44
C GLY A 66 -0.42 7.60 1.34
N ILE A 67 0.54 7.32 0.47
CA ILE A 67 0.90 8.17 -0.65
C ILE A 67 1.27 7.33 -1.88
N ASP A 68 0.84 7.78 -3.05
CA ASP A 68 1.34 7.26 -4.32
C ASP A 68 2.76 7.79 -4.57
N VAL A 69 3.63 6.96 -5.13
CA VAL A 69 5.00 7.36 -5.44
C VAL A 69 5.29 7.19 -6.92
N ASP A 70 5.92 8.22 -7.49
CA ASP A 70 6.38 8.25 -8.88
C ASP A 70 7.88 7.87 -8.99
N TRP A 71 8.31 6.83 -8.25
CA TRP A 71 9.70 6.33 -8.28
C TRP A 71 10.02 5.52 -9.53
N TRP A 72 8.98 5.26 -10.34
CA TRP A 72 9.07 4.62 -11.64
C TRP A 72 8.46 5.52 -12.70
N GLY A 73 9.27 5.90 -13.68
CA GLY A 73 8.87 6.82 -14.74
C GLY A 73 7.88 6.19 -15.73
N ARG A 74 7.21 7.04 -16.47
CA ARG A 74 6.14 6.64 -17.41
C ARG A 74 6.63 6.31 -18.82
N SER A 75 7.90 6.57 -19.14
CA SER A 75 8.47 6.34 -20.46
C SER A 75 9.76 5.54 -20.38
N GLU A 76 10.09 4.77 -21.42
CA GLU A 76 11.33 4.00 -21.49
C GLU A 76 12.59 4.88 -21.40
N LYS A 77 12.52 6.12 -21.86
CA LYS A 77 13.63 7.08 -21.75
C LYS A 77 13.88 7.53 -20.31
N ASN A 78 12.82 7.59 -19.51
CA ASN A 78 12.85 7.97 -18.09
C ASN A 78 12.16 6.89 -17.28
N LYS A 79 12.73 5.67 -17.30
CA LYS A 79 12.16 4.51 -16.64
C LYS A 79 12.14 4.65 -15.12
N TYR A 80 13.08 5.41 -14.57
CA TYR A 80 13.20 5.62 -13.14
C TYR A 80 12.85 7.05 -12.78
N GLY A 81 11.93 7.20 -11.82
CA GLY A 81 11.62 8.47 -11.19
C GLY A 81 12.58 8.79 -10.03
N ALA A 82 12.35 9.90 -9.38
CA ALA A 82 13.13 10.30 -8.22
C ALA A 82 12.82 9.37 -7.03
N TYR A 83 13.88 8.91 -6.36
CA TYR A 83 13.81 8.06 -5.17
C TYR A 83 14.98 8.37 -4.25
N SER A 84 14.73 8.44 -2.95
CA SER A 84 15.79 8.41 -1.95
C SER A 84 15.33 7.67 -0.68
N GLU A 85 16.26 7.06 0.03
CA GLU A 85 15.98 6.44 1.33
C GLU A 85 15.60 7.49 2.38
N THR A 86 16.13 8.72 2.24
CA THR A 86 15.74 9.85 3.07
C THR A 86 14.26 10.17 2.90
N ALA A 87 13.74 10.18 1.67
CA ALA A 87 12.31 10.37 1.41
C ALA A 87 11.46 9.31 2.13
N VAL A 88 11.84 8.03 2.05
CA VAL A 88 11.13 6.94 2.74
C VAL A 88 11.08 7.18 4.26
N LYS A 89 12.20 7.57 4.87
CA LYS A 89 12.26 7.92 6.30
C LYS A 89 11.36 9.12 6.64
N ARG A 90 11.39 10.16 5.80
CA ARG A 90 10.54 11.35 5.97
C ARG A 90 9.06 11.02 5.85
N PHE A 91 8.69 10.13 4.93
CA PHE A 91 7.31 9.66 4.78
C PHE A 91 6.83 8.95 6.05
N ALA A 92 7.63 8.03 6.58
CA ALA A 92 7.31 7.35 7.84
C ALA A 92 7.18 8.33 9.02
N GLN A 93 8.08 9.32 9.13
CA GLN A 93 8.05 10.37 10.15
C GLN A 93 6.81 11.26 10.04
N GLN A 94 6.30 11.51 8.81
CA GLN A 94 5.07 12.28 8.57
C GLN A 94 3.80 11.52 8.99
N GLY A 95 3.90 10.23 9.33
CA GLY A 95 2.75 9.41 9.71
C GLY A 95 2.16 8.58 8.55
N ILE A 96 2.77 8.61 7.38
CA ILE A 96 2.42 7.73 6.26
C ILE A 96 2.61 6.28 6.67
N LYS A 97 1.67 5.38 6.28
CA LYS A 97 1.69 3.96 6.63
C LYS A 97 1.81 3.04 5.43
N HIS A 98 1.47 3.51 4.22
CA HIS A 98 1.67 2.73 3.01
C HIS A 98 2.10 3.62 1.85
N VAL A 99 2.76 2.99 0.88
CA VAL A 99 3.15 3.61 -0.39
C VAL A 99 2.70 2.74 -1.55
N ARG A 100 2.14 3.35 -2.60
CA ARG A 100 1.79 2.64 -3.82
C ARG A 100 2.82 2.94 -4.90
N PHE A 101 3.50 1.90 -5.36
CA PHE A 101 4.45 1.93 -6.48
C PHE A 101 3.68 1.83 -7.78
N ARG A 102 3.63 2.89 -8.59
CA ARG A 102 2.98 2.88 -9.89
C ARG A 102 3.96 2.42 -10.95
N LEU A 103 3.87 1.17 -11.39
CA LEU A 103 4.71 0.58 -12.42
C LEU A 103 4.06 0.74 -13.79
N HIS A 104 4.86 1.16 -14.79
CA HIS A 104 4.34 1.54 -16.10
C HIS A 104 4.84 0.65 -17.24
N HIS A 105 5.90 -0.13 -17.01
CA HIS A 105 6.59 -0.88 -18.04
C HIS A 105 6.18 -2.35 -18.05
N TYR A 106 5.99 -2.91 -19.25
CA TYR A 106 5.70 -4.34 -19.41
C TYR A 106 6.94 -5.22 -19.22
N HIS A 107 8.12 -4.69 -19.50
CA HIS A 107 9.36 -5.44 -19.39
C HIS A 107 10.18 -5.01 -18.19
N PHE A 108 10.46 -5.96 -17.33
CA PHE A 108 11.31 -5.82 -16.16
C PHE A 108 12.54 -6.71 -16.33
N THR A 109 13.72 -6.11 -16.27
CA THR A 109 15.00 -6.81 -16.22
C THR A 109 15.30 -7.28 -14.80
N ASP A 110 16.31 -8.11 -14.61
CA ASP A 110 16.75 -8.48 -13.26
C ASP A 110 17.23 -7.28 -12.44
N GLU A 111 17.78 -6.25 -13.10
CA GLU A 111 18.18 -5.01 -12.44
C GLU A 111 16.97 -4.20 -11.97
N ASP A 112 15.90 -4.17 -12.77
CA ASP A 112 14.63 -3.57 -12.35
C ASP A 112 14.06 -4.25 -11.12
N PHE A 113 14.09 -5.59 -11.07
CA PHE A 113 13.65 -6.33 -9.89
C PHE A 113 14.52 -6.07 -8.67
N LYS A 114 15.85 -6.01 -8.82
CA LYS A 114 16.75 -5.64 -7.71
C LYS A 114 16.40 -4.26 -7.16
N ARG A 115 16.19 -3.27 -8.05
CA ARG A 115 15.78 -1.92 -7.66
C ARG A 115 14.43 -1.93 -6.93
N LEU A 116 13.42 -2.60 -7.47
CA LEU A 116 12.09 -2.69 -6.86
C LEU A 116 12.17 -3.33 -5.48
N PHE A 117 12.89 -4.43 -5.34
CA PHE A 117 13.03 -5.14 -4.06
C PHE A 117 13.83 -4.32 -3.03
N SER A 118 14.85 -3.57 -3.46
CA SER A 118 15.55 -2.62 -2.59
C SER A 118 14.59 -1.55 -2.05
N GLN A 119 13.78 -0.94 -2.92
CA GLN A 119 12.79 0.06 -2.52
C GLN A 119 11.74 -0.53 -1.58
N ILE A 120 11.22 -1.73 -1.87
CA ILE A 120 10.28 -2.45 -1.01
C ILE A 120 10.90 -2.72 0.37
N ASN A 121 12.14 -3.20 0.41
CA ASN A 121 12.83 -3.48 1.67
C ASN A 121 13.04 -2.20 2.49
N THR A 122 13.45 -1.10 1.86
CA THR A 122 13.60 0.19 2.56
C THR A 122 12.26 0.66 3.14
N CYS A 123 11.15 0.52 2.40
CA CYS A 123 9.82 0.82 2.92
C CYS A 123 9.48 -0.05 4.14
N MET A 124 9.66 -1.36 4.03
CA MET A 124 9.37 -2.31 5.10
C MET A 124 10.20 -2.05 6.36
N GLN A 125 11.48 -1.72 6.22
CA GLN A 125 12.37 -1.35 7.32
C GLN A 125 11.94 -0.06 8.03
N ASN A 126 11.23 0.82 7.32
CA ASN A 126 10.66 2.05 7.88
C ASN A 126 9.16 1.92 8.24
N ASN A 127 8.63 0.69 8.35
CA ASN A 127 7.24 0.39 8.69
C ASN A 127 6.21 0.95 7.69
N LEU A 128 6.60 1.14 6.44
CA LEU A 128 5.67 1.45 5.35
C LEU A 128 5.25 0.16 4.64
N ILE A 129 3.98 0.06 4.31
CA ILE A 129 3.39 -1.09 3.58
C ILE A 129 3.48 -0.81 2.09
N PRO A 130 4.20 -1.64 1.30
CA PRO A 130 4.28 -1.46 -0.14
C PRO A 130 3.07 -2.05 -0.87
N ILE A 131 2.50 -1.30 -1.81
CA ILE A 131 1.49 -1.76 -2.78
C ILE A 131 2.11 -1.69 -4.17
N ILE A 132 2.24 -2.80 -4.86
CA ILE A 132 2.71 -2.85 -6.25
C ILE A 132 1.51 -2.69 -7.16
N ALA A 133 1.49 -1.63 -7.96
CA ALA A 133 0.39 -1.30 -8.84
C ALA A 133 0.83 -1.21 -10.30
N PHE A 134 0.05 -1.78 -11.21
CA PHE A 134 0.34 -1.77 -12.63
C PHE A 134 -0.53 -0.79 -13.40
N SER A 135 0.10 0.09 -14.18
CA SER A 135 -0.61 1.09 -14.99
C SER A 135 -1.36 0.47 -16.18
N ALA A 136 -0.81 -0.57 -16.79
CA ALA A 136 -1.34 -1.28 -17.95
C ALA A 136 -1.85 -0.35 -19.06
N LYS A 137 -1.11 0.74 -19.34
CA LYS A 137 -1.57 1.79 -20.28
C LYS A 137 -1.91 1.26 -21.68
N PRO A 138 -1.08 0.43 -22.36
CA PRO A 138 -1.41 -0.10 -23.68
C PRO A 138 -2.73 -0.89 -23.70
N TYR A 139 -2.96 -1.73 -22.70
CA TYR A 139 -4.24 -2.44 -22.56
C TYR A 139 -5.42 -1.46 -22.40
N LYS A 140 -5.29 -0.44 -21.56
CA LYS A 140 -6.36 0.55 -21.36
C LYS A 140 -6.70 1.32 -22.64
N GLU A 141 -5.70 1.62 -23.45
CA GLU A 141 -5.85 2.33 -24.72
C GLU A 141 -6.44 1.44 -25.84
N ASN A 142 -6.13 0.15 -25.81
CA ASN A 142 -6.56 -0.80 -26.83
C ASN A 142 -6.84 -2.20 -26.25
N PRO A 143 -7.93 -2.39 -25.48
CA PRO A 143 -8.28 -3.68 -24.88
C PRO A 143 -8.62 -4.69 -25.97
N ASN A 144 -7.74 -5.66 -26.15
CA ASN A 144 -7.89 -6.78 -27.07
C ASN A 144 -7.20 -8.02 -26.46
N ALA A 145 -7.37 -9.18 -27.07
CA ALA A 145 -6.83 -10.44 -26.55
C ALA A 145 -5.30 -10.41 -26.35
N GLU A 146 -4.55 -9.80 -27.27
CA GLU A 146 -3.08 -9.70 -27.16
C GLU A 146 -2.65 -8.86 -25.95
N GLU A 147 -3.25 -7.68 -25.75
CA GLU A 147 -2.94 -6.83 -24.61
C GLU A 147 -3.42 -7.42 -23.29
N HIS A 148 -4.55 -8.13 -23.29
CA HIS A 148 -5.04 -8.90 -22.16
C HIS A 148 -4.00 -9.95 -21.73
N GLU A 149 -3.54 -10.77 -22.65
CA GLU A 149 -2.52 -11.79 -22.40
C GLU A 149 -1.21 -11.18 -21.85
N LYS A 150 -0.78 -10.03 -22.39
CA LYS A 150 0.40 -9.31 -21.89
C LYS A 150 0.24 -8.86 -20.43
N VAL A 151 -0.94 -8.40 -20.02
CA VAL A 151 -1.19 -8.03 -18.64
C VAL A 151 -1.18 -9.25 -17.72
N VAL A 152 -1.80 -10.36 -18.14
CA VAL A 152 -1.81 -11.62 -17.39
C VAL A 152 -0.39 -12.18 -17.23
N GLU A 153 0.41 -12.18 -18.30
CA GLU A 153 1.82 -12.64 -18.25
C GLU A 153 2.68 -11.72 -17.38
N TRP A 154 2.46 -10.41 -17.42
CA TRP A 154 3.13 -9.46 -16.52
C TRP A 154 2.86 -9.80 -15.05
N TRP A 155 1.61 -10.06 -14.69
CA TRP A 155 1.25 -10.44 -13.33
C TRP A 155 1.80 -11.82 -12.95
N LYS A 156 1.89 -12.75 -13.90
CA LYS A 156 2.52 -14.07 -13.66
C LYS A 156 4.00 -13.91 -13.29
N ILE A 157 4.74 -13.11 -14.05
CA ILE A 157 6.17 -12.84 -13.78
C ILE A 157 6.30 -12.11 -12.44
N MET A 158 5.54 -11.06 -12.21
CA MET A 158 5.59 -10.29 -10.97
C MET A 158 5.24 -11.16 -9.76
N ALA A 159 4.19 -11.97 -9.84
CA ALA A 159 3.77 -12.86 -8.77
C ALA A 159 4.85 -13.91 -8.43
N GLU A 160 5.46 -14.53 -9.44
CA GLU A 160 6.56 -15.49 -9.23
C GLU A 160 7.76 -14.83 -8.55
N ARG A 161 8.17 -13.64 -9.01
CA ARG A 161 9.31 -12.90 -8.44
C ARG A 161 9.04 -12.38 -7.03
N CYS A 162 7.79 -12.15 -6.68
CA CYS A 162 7.37 -11.60 -5.38
C CYS A 162 6.85 -12.66 -4.39
N LYS A 163 6.84 -13.94 -4.72
CA LYS A 163 6.21 -15.01 -3.91
C LYS A 163 6.74 -15.10 -2.47
N ASP A 164 8.03 -14.83 -2.29
CA ASP A 164 8.71 -14.92 -1.01
C ASP A 164 8.72 -13.58 -0.23
N LEU A 165 8.15 -12.51 -0.80
CA LEU A 165 8.02 -11.24 -0.10
C LEU A 165 6.98 -11.34 1.02
N SER A 166 7.15 -10.50 2.05
CA SER A 166 6.20 -10.36 3.16
C SER A 166 4.75 -10.27 2.68
N PRO A 167 3.79 -10.87 3.38
CA PRO A 167 2.36 -10.73 3.08
C PRO A 167 1.84 -9.29 3.22
N LYS A 168 2.62 -8.38 3.82
CA LYS A 168 2.33 -6.95 3.81
C LYS A 168 2.42 -6.32 2.43
N VAL A 169 3.21 -6.89 1.50
CA VAL A 169 3.24 -6.45 0.10
C VAL A 169 1.98 -6.92 -0.58
N SER A 170 1.24 -6.03 -1.24
CA SER A 170 0.02 -6.35 -1.99
C SER A 170 0.13 -5.96 -3.46
N PHE A 171 -0.81 -6.43 -4.25
CA PHE A 171 -0.90 -6.18 -5.68
C PHE A 171 -2.15 -5.38 -6.01
N ASP A 172 -2.01 -4.34 -6.83
CA ASP A 172 -3.10 -3.54 -7.38
C ASP A 172 -3.10 -3.74 -8.90
N LEU A 173 -4.09 -4.49 -9.40
CA LEU A 173 -4.02 -5.10 -10.73
C LEU A 173 -3.96 -4.10 -11.87
N ILE A 174 -4.81 -3.08 -11.84
CA ILE A 174 -4.81 -1.99 -12.84
C ILE A 174 -5.15 -0.69 -12.15
N VAL A 175 -4.19 0.22 -12.15
CA VAL A 175 -4.44 1.58 -11.70
C VAL A 175 -5.41 2.27 -12.65
N GLU A 176 -6.55 2.69 -12.12
CA GLU A 176 -7.51 3.56 -12.80
C GLU A 176 -7.93 3.04 -14.18
N PRO A 177 -8.80 2.01 -14.27
CA PRO A 177 -9.36 1.56 -15.54
C PRO A 177 -9.97 2.72 -16.32
N SER A 178 -9.31 3.12 -17.40
CA SER A 178 -9.55 4.34 -18.17
C SER A 178 -9.62 4.06 -19.67
N ASP A 179 -9.66 5.12 -20.47
CA ASP A 179 -9.63 5.05 -21.92
C ASP A 179 -10.73 4.15 -22.50
N LYS A 180 -10.39 3.18 -23.33
CA LYS A 180 -11.40 2.31 -23.95
C LYS A 180 -11.96 1.28 -22.97
N VAL A 181 -11.11 0.73 -22.11
CA VAL A 181 -11.53 -0.34 -21.16
C VAL A 181 -12.56 0.13 -20.12
N LYS A 182 -12.62 1.43 -19.82
CA LYS A 182 -13.62 1.98 -18.87
C LYS A 182 -15.08 1.75 -19.31
N LYS A 183 -15.32 1.46 -20.59
CA LYS A 183 -16.64 1.20 -21.15
C LYS A 183 -16.92 -0.29 -21.28
N ASP A 184 -15.88 -1.11 -21.28
CA ASP A 184 -16.00 -2.57 -21.42
C ASP A 184 -15.83 -3.26 -20.08
N VAL A 185 -16.93 -3.34 -19.35
CA VAL A 185 -16.95 -3.95 -18.01
C VAL A 185 -16.74 -5.46 -18.08
N ALA A 186 -17.22 -6.11 -19.15
CA ALA A 186 -17.10 -7.56 -19.30
C ALA A 186 -15.63 -7.95 -19.50
N GLU A 187 -14.94 -7.25 -20.39
CA GLU A 187 -13.50 -7.44 -20.63
C GLU A 187 -12.67 -7.17 -19.38
N LEU A 188 -12.91 -6.07 -18.65
CA LEU A 188 -12.21 -5.77 -17.41
C LEU A 188 -12.39 -6.87 -16.35
N ASN A 189 -13.62 -7.40 -16.20
CA ASN A 189 -13.88 -8.48 -15.26
C ASN A 189 -13.23 -9.80 -15.71
N SER A 190 -13.16 -10.09 -17.02
CA SER A 190 -12.43 -11.24 -17.56
C SER A 190 -10.94 -11.14 -17.25
N LEU A 191 -10.34 -9.97 -17.47
CA LEU A 191 -8.94 -9.75 -17.15
C LEU A 191 -8.66 -9.96 -15.65
N TYR A 192 -9.52 -9.48 -14.76
CA TYR A 192 -9.33 -9.68 -13.32
C TYR A 192 -9.43 -11.16 -12.92
N GLU A 193 -10.36 -11.92 -13.53
CA GLU A 193 -10.46 -13.37 -13.32
C GLU A 193 -9.14 -14.06 -13.65
N ASP A 194 -8.59 -13.79 -14.86
CA ASP A 194 -7.38 -14.44 -15.35
C ASP A 194 -6.12 -14.01 -14.57
N CYS A 195 -6.00 -12.71 -14.23
CA CYS A 195 -4.91 -12.21 -13.40
C CYS A 195 -4.92 -12.84 -12.00
N VAL A 196 -6.09 -12.87 -11.34
CA VAL A 196 -6.22 -13.45 -10.01
C VAL A 196 -5.91 -14.94 -10.03
N ALA A 197 -6.49 -15.70 -10.98
CA ALA A 197 -6.22 -17.13 -11.13
C ALA A 197 -4.72 -17.41 -11.34
N THR A 198 -4.03 -16.57 -12.11
CA THR A 198 -2.61 -16.68 -12.37
C THR A 198 -1.77 -16.37 -11.13
N ILE A 199 -2.06 -15.28 -10.44
CA ILE A 199 -1.35 -14.87 -9.21
C ILE A 199 -1.53 -15.93 -8.10
N ARG A 200 -2.72 -16.52 -7.96
CA ARG A 200 -3.01 -17.51 -6.91
C ARG A 200 -2.19 -18.79 -7.00
N LYS A 201 -1.60 -19.09 -8.16
CA LYS A 201 -0.69 -20.26 -8.34
C LYS A 201 0.55 -20.16 -7.45
N THR A 202 1.06 -18.94 -7.21
CA THR A 202 2.28 -18.70 -6.42
C THR A 202 2.04 -17.87 -5.18
N ASN A 203 0.97 -17.08 -5.13
CA ASN A 203 0.60 -16.19 -4.04
C ASN A 203 -0.83 -16.46 -3.55
N PRO A 204 -1.11 -17.61 -2.94
CA PRO A 204 -2.48 -18.06 -2.65
C PRO A 204 -3.26 -17.14 -1.71
N LYS A 205 -2.56 -16.38 -0.86
CA LYS A 205 -3.15 -15.55 0.20
C LYS A 205 -2.66 -14.10 0.20
N ARG A 206 -2.02 -13.64 -0.87
CA ARG A 206 -1.62 -12.24 -0.99
C ARG A 206 -2.83 -11.35 -1.25
N ILE A 207 -2.91 -10.21 -0.60
CA ILE A 207 -3.95 -9.22 -0.88
C ILE A 207 -3.80 -8.73 -2.33
N ILE A 208 -4.89 -8.76 -3.06
CA ILE A 208 -5.01 -8.25 -4.42
C ILE A 208 -6.13 -7.22 -4.45
N PHE A 209 -5.86 -6.05 -5.00
CA PHE A 209 -6.86 -5.01 -5.26
C PHE A 209 -7.36 -5.11 -6.70
N ILE A 210 -8.67 -4.94 -6.87
CA ILE A 210 -9.35 -4.77 -8.15
C ILE A 210 -10.03 -3.42 -8.18
N ALA A 211 -9.93 -2.70 -9.30
CA ALA A 211 -10.46 -1.36 -9.46
C ALA A 211 -11.73 -1.35 -10.31
N PRO A 212 -12.76 -0.58 -9.95
CA PRO A 212 -13.97 -0.48 -10.76
C PRO A 212 -13.72 0.29 -12.05
N PRO A 213 -14.58 0.08 -13.08
CA PRO A 213 -14.54 0.88 -14.31
C PRO A 213 -14.80 2.38 -14.01
N LYS A 214 -14.78 3.22 -15.07
CA LYS A 214 -15.03 4.66 -15.00
C LYS A 214 -13.98 5.40 -14.16
N LEU A 215 -12.69 5.15 -14.40
CA LEU A 215 -11.60 5.80 -13.69
C LEU A 215 -11.64 5.50 -12.18
N SER A 216 -11.88 4.25 -11.83
CA SER A 216 -12.03 3.78 -10.44
C SER A 216 -13.11 4.52 -9.64
N HIS A 217 -14.11 5.11 -10.29
CA HIS A 217 -15.16 5.84 -9.58
C HIS A 217 -15.97 4.89 -8.68
N PRO A 218 -16.32 5.25 -7.43
CA PRO A 218 -17.02 4.35 -6.50
C PRO A 218 -18.38 3.84 -7.03
N GLU A 219 -19.09 4.60 -7.87
CA GLU A 219 -20.32 4.12 -8.52
C GLU A 219 -20.08 2.94 -9.48
N GLY A 220 -18.83 2.70 -9.88
CA GLY A 220 -18.46 1.55 -10.71
C GLY A 220 -18.33 0.24 -9.92
N LEU A 221 -18.19 0.30 -8.59
CA LEU A 221 -18.00 -0.89 -7.73
C LEU A 221 -19.08 -1.95 -7.95
N LYS A 222 -20.34 -1.55 -8.12
CA LYS A 222 -21.44 -2.46 -8.39
C LYS A 222 -21.33 -3.27 -9.70
N ASN A 223 -20.42 -2.87 -10.58
CA ASN A 223 -20.16 -3.54 -11.86
C ASN A 223 -18.97 -4.52 -11.77
N LEU A 224 -18.23 -4.55 -10.66
CA LEU A 224 -17.19 -5.53 -10.46
C LEU A 224 -17.79 -6.91 -10.22
N LYS A 225 -17.27 -7.91 -10.93
CA LYS A 225 -17.45 -9.31 -10.59
C LYS A 225 -16.27 -9.75 -9.74
N ILE A 226 -16.56 -10.43 -8.64
CA ILE A 226 -15.50 -10.93 -7.76
C ILE A 226 -14.89 -12.17 -8.42
N PRO A 227 -13.60 -12.17 -8.73
CA PRO A 227 -12.90 -13.32 -9.30
C PRO A 227 -13.08 -14.59 -8.48
N SER A 228 -13.33 -15.71 -9.15
CA SER A 228 -13.64 -17.00 -8.52
C SER A 228 -12.50 -17.51 -7.62
N MET A 229 -11.25 -17.27 -8.01
CA MET A 229 -10.04 -17.63 -7.27
C MET A 229 -9.62 -16.60 -6.23
N GLY A 230 -10.51 -15.66 -5.86
CA GLY A 230 -10.19 -14.61 -4.86
C GLY A 230 -9.80 -15.15 -3.48
N ASN A 231 -10.35 -16.31 -3.10
CA ASN A 231 -10.00 -17.07 -1.88
C ASN A 231 -10.09 -16.24 -0.58
N GLY A 232 -10.96 -15.20 -0.55
CA GLY A 232 -11.11 -14.31 0.60
C GLY A 232 -9.96 -13.32 0.82
N TYR A 233 -9.06 -13.15 -0.15
CA TYR A 233 -7.91 -12.22 -0.09
C TYR A 233 -7.96 -11.16 -1.18
N LEU A 234 -9.19 -10.71 -1.53
CA LEU A 234 -9.42 -9.58 -2.43
C LEU A 234 -9.84 -8.35 -1.64
N MET A 235 -9.45 -7.20 -2.15
CA MET A 235 -9.93 -5.89 -1.75
C MET A 235 -10.29 -5.08 -3.02
N ALA A 236 -11.06 -4.02 -2.88
CA ALA A 236 -11.37 -3.13 -3.99
C ALA A 236 -10.71 -1.76 -3.80
N GLU A 237 -10.10 -1.28 -4.87
CA GLU A 237 -9.60 0.08 -4.97
C GLU A 237 -10.71 0.98 -5.56
N TRP A 238 -10.76 2.25 -5.14
CA TRP A 238 -11.54 3.29 -5.80
C TRP A 238 -10.89 4.66 -5.66
N HIS A 239 -11.20 5.57 -6.59
CA HIS A 239 -10.60 6.90 -6.68
C HIS A 239 -11.60 8.01 -6.46
N PHE A 240 -11.11 9.19 -6.10
CA PHE A 240 -11.95 10.33 -5.83
C PHE A 240 -11.53 11.62 -6.56
N TYR A 241 -10.71 11.52 -7.61
CA TYR A 241 -10.18 12.70 -8.32
C TYR A 241 -11.26 13.60 -8.93
N ALA A 242 -12.30 13.01 -9.46
CA ALA A 242 -13.41 13.76 -10.09
C ALA A 242 -14.14 14.68 -9.12
N ALA A 243 -13.84 14.62 -7.82
CA ALA A 243 -14.44 15.43 -6.78
C ALA A 243 -13.45 16.40 -6.12
N GLY A 244 -12.15 16.30 -6.49
CA GLY A 244 -11.12 17.17 -5.95
C GLY A 244 -11.36 18.63 -6.29
N PRO A 245 -10.84 19.55 -5.46
CA PRO A 245 -10.95 20.97 -5.74
C PRO A 245 -10.19 21.34 -7.00
N SER A 246 -10.86 22.03 -7.93
CA SER A 246 -10.29 22.59 -9.16
C SER A 246 -11.11 23.81 -9.59
N LYS A 247 -10.44 24.89 -9.96
CA LYS A 247 -11.09 26.12 -10.41
C LYS A 247 -11.56 26.06 -11.86
N SER A 248 -10.87 25.26 -12.69
CA SER A 248 -11.19 25.14 -14.10
C SER A 248 -12.11 23.97 -14.46
N ASN A 249 -12.34 23.05 -13.55
CA ASN A 249 -13.20 21.90 -13.77
C ASN A 249 -14.65 22.22 -13.44
N ASP A 250 -15.49 22.40 -14.46
CA ASP A 250 -16.91 22.65 -14.34
C ASP A 250 -17.71 21.50 -13.73
N LYS A 251 -17.14 20.29 -13.71
CA LYS A 251 -17.71 19.09 -13.06
C LYS A 251 -17.26 18.91 -11.61
N LYS A 252 -16.54 19.88 -11.07
CA LYS A 252 -16.05 19.82 -9.69
C LYS A 252 -17.19 19.65 -8.69
N ARG A 253 -16.91 18.86 -7.67
CA ARG A 253 -17.83 18.62 -6.56
C ARG A 253 -17.50 19.44 -5.32
N TRP A 254 -16.44 20.25 -5.39
CA TRP A 254 -16.00 21.12 -4.33
C TRP A 254 -15.56 22.47 -4.88
N THR A 255 -16.05 23.55 -4.30
CA THR A 255 -15.62 24.92 -4.60
C THR A 255 -15.20 25.65 -3.33
N SER A 256 -16.08 25.68 -2.33
CA SER A 256 -15.91 26.41 -1.06
C SER A 256 -16.38 25.62 0.16
N GLY A 257 -16.71 24.35 0.01
CA GLY A 257 -17.17 23.50 1.11
C GLY A 257 -18.61 23.76 1.53
N THR A 258 -19.47 24.12 0.58
CA THR A 258 -20.91 24.29 0.86
C THR A 258 -21.54 23.00 1.36
N ALA A 259 -22.69 23.09 2.06
CA ALA A 259 -23.43 21.92 2.54
C ALA A 259 -23.79 20.96 1.41
N LYS A 260 -24.14 21.46 0.21
CA LYS A 260 -24.43 20.66 -0.98
C LYS A 260 -23.20 19.90 -1.46
N GLU A 261 -22.06 20.55 -1.54
CA GLU A 261 -20.78 19.91 -1.95
C GLU A 261 -20.36 18.83 -0.97
N LYS A 262 -20.41 19.11 0.32
CA LYS A 262 -20.15 18.13 1.39
C LYS A 262 -21.08 16.92 1.27
N GLN A 263 -22.36 17.15 0.96
CA GLN A 263 -23.32 16.05 0.79
C GLN A 263 -23.01 15.18 -0.44
N LEU A 264 -22.56 15.75 -1.55
CA LEU A 264 -22.14 14.99 -2.74
C LEU A 264 -20.97 14.07 -2.43
N ILE A 265 -19.97 14.56 -1.67
CA ILE A 265 -18.80 13.78 -1.25
C ILE A 265 -19.23 12.66 -0.31
N LYS A 266 -20.03 12.95 0.70
CA LYS A 266 -20.58 11.93 1.63
C LYS A 266 -21.33 10.83 0.87
N LYS A 267 -22.13 11.21 -0.13
CA LYS A 267 -22.87 10.25 -0.97
C LYS A 267 -21.92 9.32 -1.74
N SER A 268 -20.86 9.86 -2.32
CA SER A 268 -19.88 9.05 -3.06
C SER A 268 -19.13 8.07 -2.16
N ILE A 269 -18.70 8.52 -0.97
CA ILE A 269 -18.05 7.63 0.02
C ILE A 269 -19.04 6.55 0.48
N LYS A 270 -20.29 6.92 0.73
CA LYS A 270 -21.34 5.98 1.15
C LYS A 270 -21.55 4.84 0.14
N VAL A 271 -21.45 5.11 -1.16
CA VAL A 271 -21.54 4.05 -2.19
C VAL A 271 -20.50 2.95 -1.96
N ALA A 272 -19.24 3.32 -1.69
CA ALA A 272 -18.20 2.35 -1.40
C ALA A 272 -18.41 1.62 -0.06
N VAL A 273 -18.88 2.35 0.96
CA VAL A 273 -19.19 1.77 2.28
C VAL A 273 -20.34 0.76 2.19
N ASP A 274 -21.40 1.07 1.46
CA ASP A 274 -22.55 0.19 1.29
C ASP A 274 -22.14 -1.06 0.49
N TRP A 275 -21.39 -0.87 -0.60
CA TRP A 275 -20.86 -1.98 -1.40
C TRP A 275 -19.96 -2.91 -0.57
N GLN A 276 -19.07 -2.36 0.27
CA GLN A 276 -18.23 -3.15 1.17
C GLN A 276 -19.08 -4.00 2.14
N LYS A 277 -20.19 -3.43 2.66
CA LYS A 277 -21.10 -4.16 3.55
C LYS A 277 -21.85 -5.28 2.83
N GLU A 278 -22.29 -5.03 1.59
CA GLU A 278 -23.03 -5.98 0.79
C GLU A 278 -22.18 -7.16 0.32
N THR A 279 -20.93 -6.90 -0.02
CA THR A 279 -20.05 -7.90 -0.63
C THR A 279 -19.06 -8.53 0.35
N ALA A 280 -18.88 -7.95 1.54
CA ALA A 280 -17.82 -8.27 2.47
C ALA A 280 -16.39 -8.08 1.89
N ILE A 281 -16.25 -7.34 0.77
CA ILE A 281 -14.96 -6.98 0.18
C ILE A 281 -14.54 -5.62 0.71
N TYR A 282 -13.43 -5.58 1.45
CA TYR A 282 -12.89 -4.36 2.02
C TYR A 282 -12.39 -3.42 0.95
N THR A 283 -12.52 -2.10 1.17
CA THR A 283 -12.14 -1.09 0.18
C THR A 283 -11.00 -0.19 0.64
N TRP A 284 -10.36 0.41 -0.33
CA TRP A 284 -9.28 1.38 -0.16
C TRP A 284 -9.39 2.49 -1.20
N VAL A 285 -9.17 3.75 -0.81
CA VAL A 285 -9.07 4.85 -1.77
C VAL A 285 -7.65 4.84 -2.33
N GLY A 286 -7.51 4.35 -3.56
CA GLY A 286 -6.23 4.17 -4.23
C GLY A 286 -5.49 5.48 -4.38
N ALA A 287 -6.23 6.56 -4.79
CA ALA A 287 -5.80 7.89 -4.42
C ALA A 287 -6.92 8.94 -4.54
N TRP A 288 -6.69 10.06 -3.87
CA TRP A 288 -7.36 11.34 -4.07
C TRP A 288 -6.31 12.46 -4.04
N MET A 289 -6.70 13.67 -4.43
CA MET A 289 -5.81 14.83 -4.39
C MET A 289 -6.47 15.97 -3.61
N PRO A 290 -5.73 16.67 -2.73
CA PRO A 290 -6.23 17.87 -2.07
C PRO A 290 -6.40 19.09 -3.01
N GLY A 291 -5.81 19.03 -4.23
CA GLY A 291 -5.95 20.03 -5.27
C GLY A 291 -5.77 19.43 -6.66
N ASP A 292 -6.06 20.20 -7.73
CA ASP A 292 -5.87 19.77 -9.12
C ASP A 292 -4.51 20.24 -9.65
N TYR A 293 -3.44 19.63 -9.17
CA TYR A 293 -2.07 20.00 -9.52
C TYR A 293 -1.72 19.82 -11.00
N ASN A 294 -2.49 19.01 -11.72
CA ASN A 294 -2.22 18.72 -13.13
C ASN A 294 -2.65 19.84 -14.08
N LYS A 295 -3.58 20.70 -13.63
CA LYS A 295 -4.15 21.76 -14.45
C LYS A 295 -3.66 23.17 -14.10
N GLY A 296 -2.87 23.31 -13.05
CA GLY A 296 -2.23 24.56 -12.67
C GLY A 296 -3.17 25.66 -12.15
N ASP A 297 -4.44 25.33 -11.85
CA ASP A 297 -5.43 26.25 -11.31
C ASP A 297 -5.88 25.90 -9.90
N ASN A 298 -4.95 25.44 -9.10
CA ASN A 298 -5.19 24.99 -7.75
C ASN A 298 -5.78 26.09 -6.86
N TYR A 299 -6.52 25.63 -5.87
CA TYR A 299 -6.91 26.45 -4.73
C TYR A 299 -5.67 26.84 -3.91
N SER A 300 -5.81 27.91 -3.12
CA SER A 300 -4.80 28.25 -2.13
C SER A 300 -4.59 27.09 -1.15
N VAL A 301 -3.42 27.05 -0.49
CA VAL A 301 -3.13 25.99 0.50
C VAL A 301 -4.20 25.95 1.59
N LYS A 302 -4.75 27.10 2.01
CA LYS A 302 -5.85 27.17 2.98
C LYS A 302 -7.10 26.44 2.48
N GLU A 303 -7.52 26.68 1.24
CA GLU A 303 -8.67 25.99 0.64
C GLU A 303 -8.43 24.48 0.49
N GLN A 304 -7.19 24.10 0.15
CA GLN A 304 -6.80 22.69 0.10
C GLN A 304 -6.87 22.02 1.49
N ILE A 305 -6.46 22.71 2.55
CA ILE A 305 -6.57 22.25 3.93
C ILE A 305 -8.04 22.04 4.32
N GLU A 306 -8.93 22.96 3.98
CA GLU A 306 -10.37 22.82 4.27
C GLU A 306 -10.97 21.57 3.58
N PHE A 307 -10.62 21.33 2.31
CA PHE A 307 -11.05 20.13 1.60
C PHE A 307 -10.43 18.87 2.20
N ALA A 308 -9.12 18.86 2.44
CA ALA A 308 -8.39 17.72 3.00
C ALA A 308 -8.93 17.34 4.40
N SER A 309 -9.17 18.32 5.26
CA SER A 309 -9.78 18.10 6.57
C SER A 309 -11.13 17.39 6.45
N PHE A 310 -11.99 17.86 5.54
CA PHE A 310 -13.28 17.23 5.34
C PHE A 310 -13.18 15.81 4.79
N MET A 311 -12.30 15.59 3.79
CA MET A 311 -12.08 14.26 3.20
C MET A 311 -11.56 13.26 4.22
N THR A 312 -10.50 13.61 4.96
CA THR A 312 -9.92 12.75 5.99
C THR A 312 -10.91 12.37 7.06
N GLN A 313 -11.67 13.35 7.59
CA GLN A 313 -12.73 13.09 8.58
C GLN A 313 -13.80 12.12 8.05
N GLN A 314 -14.21 12.26 6.78
CA GLN A 314 -15.22 11.36 6.23
C GLN A 314 -14.69 9.94 6.01
N LEU A 315 -13.44 9.77 5.58
CA LEU A 315 -12.81 8.46 5.39
C LEU A 315 -12.50 7.79 6.73
N ASP A 316 -11.95 8.54 7.70
CA ASP A 316 -11.66 8.06 9.06
C ASP A 316 -12.94 7.60 9.77
N LYS A 317 -14.07 8.34 9.62
CA LYS A 317 -15.37 7.93 10.15
C LYS A 317 -15.82 6.52 9.77
N TYR A 318 -15.42 6.04 8.60
CA TYR A 318 -15.79 4.72 8.11
C TYR A 318 -14.63 3.73 8.14
N GLY A 319 -13.47 4.12 8.68
CA GLY A 319 -12.27 3.29 8.73
C GLY A 319 -11.72 2.93 7.35
N ILE A 320 -11.96 3.77 6.34
CA ILE A 320 -11.49 3.53 4.98
C ILE A 320 -10.09 4.14 4.81
N PRO A 321 -9.06 3.32 4.59
CA PRO A 321 -7.72 3.80 4.32
C PRO A 321 -7.63 4.47 2.96
N PHE A 322 -6.63 5.34 2.80
CA PHE A 322 -6.45 6.07 1.54
C PHE A 322 -4.99 6.43 1.27
N ALA A 323 -4.67 6.68 0.00
CA ALA A 323 -3.45 7.35 -0.43
C ALA A 323 -3.75 8.71 -1.05
N ILE A 324 -2.84 9.67 -0.93
CA ILE A 324 -2.85 10.90 -1.74
C ILE A 324 -1.95 10.73 -2.97
N ASN A 325 -2.29 11.38 -4.08
CA ASN A 325 -1.51 11.37 -5.31
C ASN A 325 -0.86 12.75 -5.51
N SER A 326 0.43 12.87 -5.66
CA SER A 326 1.52 11.91 -5.42
C SER A 326 2.69 12.64 -4.75
N ASP A 327 3.69 11.89 -4.38
CA ASP A 327 4.87 12.36 -3.64
C ASP A 327 5.55 13.57 -4.28
N ASP A 328 5.73 13.59 -5.61
CA ASP A 328 6.37 14.65 -6.38
C ASP A 328 5.67 16.03 -6.31
N LYS A 329 4.42 16.07 -5.80
CA LYS A 329 3.67 17.32 -5.57
C LYS A 329 3.99 17.96 -4.23
N PHE A 330 4.51 17.17 -3.29
CA PHE A 330 4.64 17.55 -1.88
C PHE A 330 6.08 17.43 -1.37
N TYR A 331 6.92 16.63 -2.03
CA TYR A 331 8.29 16.36 -1.60
C TYR A 331 9.30 16.81 -2.66
N ASP A 332 10.28 17.62 -2.23
CA ASP A 332 11.41 18.02 -3.05
C ASP A 332 12.55 17.00 -2.88
N TYR A 333 12.77 16.18 -3.91
CA TYR A 333 13.80 15.16 -3.92
C TYR A 333 15.22 15.71 -4.04
N GLN A 334 15.40 16.95 -4.55
CA GLN A 334 16.73 17.60 -4.63
C GLN A 334 17.13 18.14 -3.27
N ALA A 335 16.19 18.77 -2.57
CA ALA A 335 16.39 19.29 -1.24
C ALA A 335 16.17 18.24 -0.13
N GLU A 336 15.71 17.03 -0.47
CA GLU A 336 15.37 15.92 0.43
C GLU A 336 14.43 16.33 1.58
N GLN A 337 13.42 17.13 1.29
CA GLN A 337 12.46 17.65 2.26
C GLN A 337 11.05 17.82 1.72
N TRP A 338 10.09 17.88 2.62
CA TRP A 338 8.75 18.33 2.27
C TRP A 338 8.78 19.78 1.79
N ILE A 339 8.01 20.09 0.74
CA ILE A 339 7.85 21.46 0.25
C ILE A 339 7.19 22.29 1.36
N PRO A 340 7.87 23.33 1.89
CA PRO A 340 7.46 24.00 3.14
C PRO A 340 6.04 24.55 3.14
N GLN A 341 5.56 25.05 2.00
CA GLN A 341 4.21 25.59 1.86
C GLN A 341 3.09 24.58 2.15
N TYR A 342 3.36 23.27 2.01
CA TYR A 342 2.38 22.20 2.24
C TYR A 342 2.45 21.58 3.63
N LYS A 343 3.28 22.09 4.54
CA LYS A 343 3.46 21.52 5.87
C LYS A 343 2.14 21.33 6.62
N ASP A 344 1.31 22.38 6.68
CA ASP A 344 0.03 22.33 7.41
C ASP A 344 -0.99 21.44 6.71
N LEU A 345 -0.97 21.40 5.36
CA LEU A 345 -1.78 20.47 4.59
C LEU A 345 -1.41 19.01 4.87
N LEU A 346 -0.13 18.69 4.88
CA LEU A 346 0.36 17.33 5.17
C LEU A 346 0.05 16.94 6.62
N ASN A 347 0.19 17.85 7.57
CA ASN A 347 -0.20 17.61 8.96
C ASN A 347 -1.70 17.32 9.06
N THR A 348 -2.53 18.09 8.38
CA THR A 348 -4.00 17.86 8.34
C THR A 348 -4.35 16.47 7.79
N ILE A 349 -3.60 16.02 6.79
CA ILE A 349 -3.87 14.72 6.16
C ILE A 349 -3.35 13.55 7.02
N PHE A 350 -2.10 13.61 7.48
CA PHE A 350 -1.39 12.46 8.03
C PHE A 350 -1.33 12.40 9.54
N ILE A 351 -1.30 13.55 10.22
CA ILE A 351 -1.27 13.57 11.68
C ILE A 351 -2.71 13.42 12.17
N LEU A 352 -2.99 12.38 12.95
CA LEU A 352 -4.23 12.29 13.70
C LEU A 352 -4.22 13.45 14.70
N MET A 353 -5.20 14.34 14.63
CA MET A 353 -5.48 15.19 15.77
C MET A 353 -6.04 14.23 16.84
N ASP A 354 -5.26 13.99 17.89
CA ASP A 354 -5.76 13.32 19.09
C ASP A 354 -6.94 14.18 19.59
N GLU A 355 -8.15 13.63 19.51
CA GLU A 355 -9.36 14.20 20.14
C GLU A 355 -9.32 13.96 21.64
#